data_657a9c95cd88392a197886bcf36e16b9
#
_entry.id   657a9c95cd88392a197886bcf36e16b9
#
_cell.length_a   1.000
_cell.length_b   1.000
_cell.length_c   1.000
_cell.angle_alpha   90.00
_cell.angle_beta   90.00
_cell.angle_gamma   90.00
#
_symmetry.space_group_name_H-M   'P 1'
#
loop_
_entity.id
_entity.type
_entity.pdbx_description
1 polymer ?
#
loop_
_entity_poly.entity_id
_entity_poly.type
_entity_poly.pdbx_seq_one_letter_code
_entity_poly.pdbx_strand_id
1 'polypeptide(L)'
;GLYLAYSFLEGGEPNIGYDKVIPPDATEGVAVAMFKGHCLKLWGDTIGVCQFAMDRIAGTLDLAVKSIETTVGWTPFTKQEAMLVGERVSTLQRLVSLHRGYDPQSDFDISERMLTIPEGDAHGKAIPLGSVLSKWREEYYEAVNWDADTGQPRPEALERMGLTGFKVGKS
;
A
#
# COMPACT_ATOMS: atom_id res chain seq x y z
N GLY A 1 8.89 1.39 -1.63
CA GLY A 1 7.50 1.18 -1.85
C GLY A 1 6.95 -0.09 -1.24
N LEU A 2 6.97 -1.17 -1.98
CA LEU A 2 6.39 -2.47 -1.58
C LEU A 2 6.93 -2.99 -0.24
N TYR A 3 8.22 -2.85 -0.03
CA TYR A 3 8.88 -3.35 1.19
C TYR A 3 8.45 -2.62 2.46
N LEU A 4 8.30 -1.31 2.39
CA LEU A 4 7.85 -0.53 3.56
C LEU A 4 6.44 -0.94 4.01
N ALA A 5 5.55 -1.22 3.07
CA ALA A 5 4.23 -1.73 3.40
C ALA A 5 4.31 -3.12 4.07
N TYR A 6 5.20 -4.01 3.61
CA TYR A 6 5.40 -5.33 4.19
C TYR A 6 5.91 -5.27 5.64
N SER A 7 6.87 -4.39 5.93
CA SER A 7 7.42 -4.26 7.29
C SER A 7 6.39 -3.82 8.33
N PHE A 8 5.33 -3.15 7.91
CA PHE A 8 4.21 -2.80 8.78
C PHE A 8 3.24 -3.96 9.02
N LEU A 9 3.24 -4.97 8.16
CA LEU A 9 2.42 -6.17 8.33
C LEU A 9 3.04 -7.17 9.32
N GLU A 10 4.37 -7.21 9.45
CA GLU A 10 5.09 -8.14 10.34
C GLU A 10 4.81 -7.94 11.84
N GLY A 11 4.39 -6.76 12.24
CA GLY A 11 4.09 -6.46 13.63
C GLY A 11 2.61 -6.22 13.89
N GLY A 12 1.79 -6.35 12.87
CA GLY A 12 0.43 -5.86 12.89
C GLY A 12 -0.53 -6.80 13.58
N GLU A 13 -1.06 -6.38 14.68
CA GLU A 13 -2.36 -6.85 15.08
C GLU A 13 -3.41 -6.47 14.02
N PRO A 14 -4.53 -7.22 13.91
CA PRO A 14 -5.55 -7.07 12.85
C PRO A 14 -6.30 -5.73 12.85
N ASN A 15 -5.80 -4.74 13.54
CA ASN A 15 -6.47 -3.47 13.81
C ASN A 15 -6.45 -2.46 12.65
N ILE A 16 -5.66 -2.72 11.60
CA ILE A 16 -5.58 -1.81 10.43
C ILE A 16 -6.68 -2.09 9.40
N GLY A 17 -7.76 -2.72 9.81
CA GLY A 17 -8.85 -3.04 8.88
C GLY A 17 -8.60 -4.27 8.01
N TYR A 18 -7.66 -5.13 8.41
CA TYR A 18 -7.46 -6.44 7.80
C TYR A 18 -8.29 -7.48 8.51
N ASP A 19 -9.06 -8.21 7.75
CA ASP A 19 -9.83 -9.36 8.26
C ASP A 19 -8.93 -10.57 8.62
N LYS A 20 -7.64 -10.51 8.23
CA LYS A 20 -6.69 -11.62 8.44
C LYS A 20 -5.28 -11.11 8.67
N VAL A 21 -4.63 -11.68 9.68
CA VAL A 21 -3.18 -11.63 9.83
C VAL A 21 -2.56 -12.46 8.71
N ILE A 22 -1.63 -11.89 7.96
CA ILE A 22 -0.89 -12.61 6.94
C ILE A 22 0.28 -13.31 7.63
N PRO A 23 0.39 -14.65 7.52
CA PRO A 23 1.54 -15.38 8.04
C PRO A 23 2.85 -14.87 7.43
N PRO A 24 3.97 -14.84 8.17
CA PRO A 24 5.26 -14.38 7.64
C PRO A 24 5.77 -15.19 6.43
N ASP A 25 5.30 -16.43 6.30
CA ASP A 25 5.64 -17.35 5.22
C ASP A 25 4.59 -17.40 4.10
N ALA A 26 3.61 -16.48 4.12
CA ALA A 26 2.59 -16.43 3.09
C ALA A 26 3.19 -15.96 1.75
N THR A 27 2.76 -16.63 0.68
CA THR A 27 3.09 -16.24 -0.70
C THR A 27 1.88 -15.75 -1.48
N GLU A 28 0.67 -15.92 -0.91
CA GLU A 28 -0.61 -15.55 -1.52
C GLU A 28 -1.30 -14.44 -0.72
N GLY A 29 -1.93 -13.52 -1.43
CA GLY A 29 -2.68 -12.42 -0.82
C GLY A 29 -1.84 -11.32 -0.17
N VAL A 30 -0.52 -11.47 -0.16
CA VAL A 30 0.43 -10.52 0.44
C VAL A 30 0.33 -9.16 -0.24
N ALA A 31 0.36 -9.13 -1.56
CA ALA A 31 0.33 -7.88 -2.32
C ALA A 31 -0.96 -7.08 -2.11
N VAL A 32 -2.11 -7.75 -2.07
CA VAL A 32 -3.40 -7.11 -1.80
C VAL A 32 -3.46 -6.52 -0.39
N ALA A 33 -2.94 -7.26 0.59
CA ALA A 33 -2.87 -6.76 1.96
C ALA A 33 -1.90 -5.58 2.10
N MET A 34 -0.76 -5.64 1.44
CA MET A 34 0.21 -4.54 1.35
C MET A 34 -0.43 -3.29 0.75
N PHE A 35 -1.18 -3.44 -0.33
CA PHE A 35 -1.92 -2.33 -0.94
C PHE A 35 -2.89 -1.68 0.05
N LYS A 36 -3.70 -2.49 0.73
CA LYS A 36 -4.65 -1.99 1.73
C LYS A 36 -3.96 -1.25 2.87
N GLY A 37 -2.89 -1.84 3.45
CA GLY A 37 -2.10 -1.21 4.51
C GLY A 37 -1.44 0.09 4.07
N HIS A 38 -0.92 0.11 2.87
CA HIS A 38 -0.32 1.31 2.30
C HIS A 38 -1.36 2.44 2.14
N CYS A 39 -2.56 2.12 1.65
CA CYS A 39 -3.63 3.10 1.55
C CYS A 39 -4.03 3.67 2.92
N LEU A 40 -4.22 2.82 3.92
CA LEU A 40 -4.57 3.27 5.27
C LEU A 40 -3.45 4.07 5.92
N LYS A 41 -2.19 3.66 5.72
CA LYS A 41 -1.04 4.44 6.19
C LYS A 41 -1.01 5.83 5.56
N LEU A 42 -1.13 5.92 4.25
CA LEU A 42 -1.11 7.20 3.54
C LEU A 42 -2.29 8.10 3.94
N TRP A 43 -3.46 7.50 4.15
CA TRP A 43 -4.58 8.26 4.70
C TRP A 43 -4.28 8.78 6.11
N GLY A 44 -3.75 7.95 7.00
CA GLY A 44 -3.31 8.36 8.34
C GLY A 44 -2.32 9.52 8.29
N ASP A 45 -1.34 9.46 7.40
CA ASP A 45 -0.38 10.54 7.18
C ASP A 45 -1.07 11.85 6.73
N THR A 46 -2.10 11.77 5.88
CA THR A 46 -2.81 12.97 5.40
C THR A 46 -3.61 13.67 6.49
N ILE A 47 -4.12 12.93 7.47
CA ILE A 47 -4.86 13.48 8.62
C ILE A 47 -3.98 13.73 9.85
N GLY A 48 -2.67 13.44 9.75
CA GLY A 48 -1.70 13.68 10.80
C GLY A 48 -1.78 12.71 11.99
N VAL A 49 -2.36 11.52 11.80
CA VAL A 49 -2.42 10.50 12.85
C VAL A 49 -1.15 9.66 12.84
N CYS A 50 -0.58 9.47 14.04
CA CYS A 50 0.61 8.66 14.20
C CYS A 50 0.37 7.21 13.77
N GLN A 51 1.25 6.67 12.93
CA GLN A 51 1.18 5.27 12.44
C GLN A 51 1.10 4.27 13.60
N PHE A 52 1.92 4.45 14.64
CA PHE A 52 1.89 3.54 15.78
C PHE A 52 0.56 3.58 16.54
N ALA A 53 -0.13 4.71 16.56
CA ALA A 53 -1.48 4.76 17.12
C ALA A 53 -2.48 4.02 16.26
N MET A 54 -2.37 4.15 14.93
CA MET A 54 -3.23 3.42 13.99
C MET A 54 -3.05 1.91 14.11
N ASP A 55 -1.80 1.45 14.24
CA ASP A 55 -1.46 0.03 14.23
C ASP A 55 -1.65 -0.67 15.58
N ARG A 56 -1.47 0.06 16.68
CA ARG A 56 -1.32 -0.55 18.01
C ARG A 56 -2.48 -0.28 18.96
N ILE A 57 -3.31 0.71 18.67
CA ILE A 57 -4.44 1.07 19.53
C ILE A 57 -5.73 0.64 18.85
N ALA A 58 -6.38 -0.34 19.42
CA ALA A 58 -7.67 -0.85 18.93
C ALA A 58 -8.71 0.27 18.80
N GLY A 59 -9.41 0.30 17.68
CA GLY A 59 -10.46 1.29 17.42
C GLY A 59 -9.96 2.64 16.90
N THR A 60 -8.65 2.88 16.79
CA THR A 60 -8.12 4.16 16.29
C THR A 60 -8.60 4.46 14.88
N LEU A 61 -8.66 3.46 14.00
CA LEU A 61 -9.17 3.65 12.64
C LEU A 61 -10.63 4.11 12.64
N ASP A 62 -11.48 3.47 13.43
CA ASP A 62 -12.91 3.85 13.52
C ASP A 62 -13.06 5.25 14.13
N LEU A 63 -12.28 5.56 15.15
CA LEU A 63 -12.27 6.87 15.78
C LEU A 63 -11.81 7.96 14.80
N ALA A 64 -10.76 7.70 14.03
CA ALA A 64 -10.25 8.63 13.03
C ALA A 64 -11.28 8.90 11.92
N VAL A 65 -11.91 7.84 11.39
CA VAL A 65 -13.01 7.96 10.41
C VAL A 65 -14.15 8.81 10.98
N LYS A 66 -14.59 8.51 12.20
CA LYS A 66 -15.67 9.24 12.87
C LYS A 66 -15.30 10.70 13.16
N SER A 67 -14.04 10.96 13.45
CA SER A 67 -13.54 12.32 13.66
C SER A 67 -13.64 13.17 12.40
N ILE A 68 -13.28 12.62 11.24
CA ILE A 68 -13.45 13.31 9.94
C ILE A 68 -14.92 13.60 9.68
N GLU A 69 -15.78 12.62 9.87
CA GLU A 69 -17.23 12.77 9.69
C GLU A 69 -17.79 13.91 10.54
N THR A 70 -17.37 13.99 11.81
CA THR A 70 -17.88 14.99 12.77
C THR A 70 -17.27 16.37 12.59
N THR A 71 -15.96 16.46 12.31
CA THR A 71 -15.24 17.74 12.29
C THR A 71 -15.29 18.42 10.94
N VAL A 72 -15.24 17.64 9.85
CA VAL A 72 -15.26 18.14 8.47
C VAL A 72 -16.68 18.19 7.91
N GLY A 73 -17.58 17.41 8.49
CA GLY A 73 -18.98 17.34 8.04
C GLY A 73 -19.19 16.50 6.79
N TRP A 74 -18.22 15.66 6.42
CA TRP A 74 -18.36 14.70 5.34
C TRP A 74 -19.17 13.50 5.82
N THR A 75 -20.43 13.45 5.45
CA THR A 75 -21.36 12.43 5.95
C THR A 75 -22.10 11.75 4.79
N PRO A 76 -22.02 10.41 4.69
CA PRO A 76 -21.16 9.52 5.48
C PRO A 76 -19.70 9.56 5.04
N PHE A 77 -18.75 9.44 5.96
CA PHE A 77 -17.35 9.16 5.67
C PHE A 77 -17.02 7.75 6.17
N THR A 78 -16.52 6.90 5.30
CA THR A 78 -16.36 5.46 5.55
C THR A 78 -14.89 5.03 5.48
N LYS A 79 -14.59 3.81 5.95
CA LYS A 79 -13.26 3.21 5.78
C LYS A 79 -12.87 3.08 4.30
N GLN A 80 -13.85 2.81 3.43
CA GLN A 80 -13.63 2.73 1.98
C GLN A 80 -13.21 4.09 1.41
N GLU A 81 -13.81 5.17 1.89
CA GLU A 81 -13.40 6.52 1.48
C GLU A 81 -12.01 6.88 2.00
N ALA A 82 -11.70 6.51 3.25
CA ALA A 82 -10.36 6.64 3.81
C ALA A 82 -9.32 5.89 2.95
N MET A 83 -9.63 4.66 2.55
CA MET A 83 -8.78 3.89 1.63
C MET A 83 -8.64 4.55 0.26
N LEU A 84 -9.72 5.08 -0.30
CA LEU A 84 -9.67 5.79 -1.59
C LEU A 84 -8.78 7.05 -1.52
N VAL A 85 -8.80 7.77 -0.39
CA VAL A 85 -7.88 8.89 -0.17
C VAL A 85 -6.43 8.41 -0.19
N GLY A 86 -6.12 7.33 0.53
CA GLY A 86 -4.77 6.75 0.54
C GLY A 86 -4.33 6.24 -0.84
N GLU A 87 -5.22 5.59 -1.57
CA GLU A 87 -4.97 5.15 -2.94
C GLU A 87 -4.69 6.33 -3.88
N ARG A 88 -5.44 7.43 -3.75
CA ARG A 88 -5.20 8.67 -4.51
C ARG A 88 -3.82 9.23 -4.22
N VAL A 89 -3.41 9.27 -2.95
CA VAL A 89 -2.06 9.74 -2.57
C VAL A 89 -0.98 8.84 -3.16
N SER A 90 -1.12 7.51 -3.04
CA SER A 90 -0.19 6.55 -3.64
C SER A 90 -0.05 6.74 -5.15
N THR A 91 -1.19 6.89 -5.84
CA THR A 91 -1.20 7.11 -7.29
C THR A 91 -0.56 8.44 -7.69
N LEU A 92 -0.80 9.52 -6.93
CA LEU A 92 -0.11 10.80 -7.15
C LEU A 92 1.40 10.67 -6.97
N GLN A 93 1.86 9.99 -5.92
CA GLN A 93 3.28 9.72 -5.71
C GLN A 93 3.89 8.95 -6.89
N ARG A 94 3.16 7.95 -7.41
CA ARG A 94 3.58 7.19 -8.61
C ARG A 94 3.69 8.09 -9.83
N LEU A 95 2.67 8.90 -10.10
CA LEU A 95 2.67 9.83 -11.24
C LEU A 95 3.84 10.83 -11.16
N VAL A 96 4.11 11.39 -9.97
CA VAL A 96 5.25 12.29 -9.75
C VAL A 96 6.58 11.56 -9.99
N SER A 97 6.72 10.32 -9.52
CA SER A 97 7.92 9.51 -9.72
C SER A 97 8.17 9.24 -11.21
N LEU A 98 7.14 8.80 -11.93
CA LEU A 98 7.21 8.56 -13.37
C LEU A 98 7.55 9.83 -14.14
N HIS A 99 6.94 10.97 -13.78
CA HIS A 99 7.25 12.27 -14.37
C HIS A 99 8.71 12.70 -14.17
N ARG A 100 9.31 12.29 -13.05
CA ARG A 100 10.74 12.53 -12.75
C ARG A 100 11.68 11.50 -13.37
N GLY A 101 11.18 10.62 -14.23
CA GLY A 101 11.99 9.63 -14.93
C GLY A 101 12.25 8.36 -14.14
N TYR A 102 11.46 8.08 -13.10
CA TYR A 102 11.54 6.79 -12.42
C TYR A 102 11.21 5.66 -13.39
N ASP A 103 12.09 4.68 -13.47
CA ASP A 103 11.87 3.48 -14.25
C ASP A 103 11.12 2.43 -13.41
N PRO A 104 9.92 2.00 -13.80
CA PRO A 104 9.18 0.94 -13.11
C PRO A 104 9.93 -0.39 -12.98
N GLN A 105 10.90 -0.66 -13.84
CA GLN A 105 11.74 -1.86 -13.68
C GLN A 105 12.58 -1.81 -12.40
N SER A 106 12.90 -0.60 -11.90
CA SER A 106 13.57 -0.43 -10.61
C SER A 106 12.74 -0.90 -9.41
N ASP A 107 11.45 -1.20 -9.57
CA ASP A 107 10.66 -1.84 -8.51
C ASP A 107 11.15 -3.26 -8.19
N PHE A 108 11.99 -3.85 -9.06
CA PHE A 108 12.67 -5.12 -8.82
C PHE A 108 14.07 -4.97 -8.24
N ASP A 109 14.63 -3.76 -8.21
CA ASP A 109 15.97 -3.49 -7.66
C ASP A 109 15.92 -3.56 -6.14
N ILE A 110 15.99 -4.77 -5.62
CA ILE A 110 16.13 -5.02 -4.19
C ILE A 110 17.50 -5.61 -3.89
N SER A 111 18.02 -5.26 -2.73
CA SER A 111 19.30 -5.82 -2.28
C SER A 111 19.23 -7.35 -2.21
N GLU A 112 20.27 -8.04 -2.65
CA GLU A 112 20.40 -9.50 -2.53
C GLU A 112 20.16 -10.01 -1.10
N ARG A 113 20.49 -9.19 -0.10
CA ARG A 113 20.24 -9.51 1.33
C ARG A 113 18.75 -9.65 1.65
N MET A 114 17.87 -9.14 0.81
CA MET A 114 16.43 -9.18 0.98
C MET A 114 15.75 -10.26 0.13
N LEU A 115 16.51 -10.90 -0.77
CA LEU A 115 15.98 -11.98 -1.61
C LEU A 115 15.79 -13.29 -0.85
N THR A 116 16.47 -13.42 0.30
CA THR A 116 16.34 -14.58 1.19
C THR A 116 16.15 -14.12 2.62
N ILE A 117 15.20 -14.74 3.32
CA ILE A 117 15.08 -14.58 4.77
C ILE A 117 16.20 -15.41 5.39
N PRO A 118 17.00 -14.86 6.32
CA PRO A 118 18.04 -15.63 6.99
C PRO A 118 17.46 -16.86 7.69
N GLU A 119 18.16 -17.99 7.62
CA GLU A 119 17.86 -19.16 8.44
C GLU A 119 17.87 -18.75 9.92
N GLY A 120 16.82 -19.12 10.66
CA GLY A 120 16.76 -18.81 12.09
C GLY A 120 15.67 -17.83 12.50
N ASP A 121 14.72 -17.51 11.63
CA ASP A 121 13.47 -16.94 12.08
C ASP A 121 12.78 -17.91 13.04
N ALA A 122 11.85 -17.43 13.86
CA ALA A 122 11.17 -18.22 14.90
C ALA A 122 10.49 -19.51 14.37
N HIS A 123 10.48 -19.74 13.07
CA HIS A 123 9.81 -20.85 12.40
C HIS A 123 10.72 -21.63 11.44
N GLY A 124 12.00 -21.24 11.28
CA GLY A 124 12.97 -21.95 10.44
C GLY A 124 12.62 -22.02 8.95
N LYS A 125 11.76 -21.10 8.47
CA LYS A 125 11.33 -21.04 7.07
C LYS A 125 11.95 -19.84 6.38
N ALA A 126 12.70 -20.09 5.33
CA ALA A 126 13.14 -19.05 4.41
C ALA A 126 12.15 -18.95 3.25
N ILE A 127 11.66 -17.76 2.97
CA ILE A 127 10.91 -17.49 1.74
C ILE A 127 11.92 -16.93 0.73
N PRO A 128 12.14 -17.58 -0.41
CA PRO A 128 12.96 -17.02 -1.47
C PRO A 128 12.20 -15.87 -2.13
N LEU A 129 12.39 -14.66 -1.60
CA LEU A 129 11.68 -13.46 -2.08
C LEU A 129 11.86 -13.26 -3.59
N GLY A 130 13.03 -13.59 -4.15
CA GLY A 130 13.28 -13.49 -5.58
C GLY A 130 12.31 -14.28 -6.45
N SER A 131 11.80 -15.41 -5.98
CA SER A 131 10.84 -16.24 -6.73
C SER A 131 9.39 -15.76 -6.68
N VAL A 132 9.04 -14.97 -5.67
CA VAL A 132 7.65 -14.49 -5.47
C VAL A 132 7.48 -13.01 -5.75
N LEU A 133 8.59 -12.27 -5.84
CA LEU A 133 8.57 -10.81 -5.94
C LEU A 133 7.88 -10.32 -7.22
N SER A 134 8.15 -10.97 -8.36
CA SER A 134 7.49 -10.64 -9.63
C SER A 134 5.98 -10.82 -9.54
N LYS A 135 5.54 -11.94 -8.95
CA LYS A 135 4.14 -12.22 -8.72
C LYS A 135 3.51 -11.16 -7.80
N TRP A 136 4.15 -10.83 -6.69
CA TRP A 136 3.64 -9.82 -5.76
C TRP A 136 3.56 -8.44 -6.41
N ARG A 137 4.51 -8.08 -7.29
CA ARG A 137 4.44 -6.83 -8.04
C ARG A 137 3.23 -6.80 -8.97
N GLU A 138 3.03 -7.86 -9.74
CA GLU A 138 1.89 -7.98 -10.66
C GLU A 138 0.56 -7.89 -9.90
N GLU A 139 0.41 -8.66 -8.83
CA GLU A 139 -0.77 -8.63 -7.96
C GLU A 139 -0.98 -7.25 -7.33
N TYR A 140 0.09 -6.56 -6.93
CA TYR A 140 0.02 -5.21 -6.39
C TYR A 140 -0.43 -4.22 -7.46
N TYR A 141 0.17 -4.26 -8.65
CA TYR A 141 -0.20 -3.38 -9.76
C TYR A 141 -1.65 -3.59 -10.18
N GLU A 142 -2.11 -4.82 -10.20
CA GLU A 142 -3.51 -5.14 -10.46
C GLU A 142 -4.43 -4.58 -9.37
N ALA A 143 -4.07 -4.76 -8.10
CA ALA A 143 -4.85 -4.25 -6.97
C ALA A 143 -4.99 -2.71 -6.97
N VAL A 144 -3.94 -1.98 -7.36
CA VAL A 144 -3.98 -0.51 -7.49
C VAL A 144 -4.50 -0.04 -8.85
N ASN A 145 -4.83 -0.97 -9.73
CA ASN A 145 -5.25 -0.70 -11.11
C ASN A 145 -4.18 0.08 -11.92
N TRP A 146 -2.92 -0.39 -11.80
CA TRP A 146 -1.82 0.06 -12.64
C TRP A 146 -1.53 -0.96 -13.72
N ASP A 147 -0.98 -0.52 -14.83
CA ASP A 147 -0.56 -1.39 -15.92
C ASP A 147 0.65 -2.24 -15.50
N ALA A 148 0.58 -3.56 -15.71
CA ALA A 148 1.58 -4.50 -15.23
C ALA A 148 2.95 -4.34 -15.89
N ASP A 149 2.97 -3.92 -17.17
CA ASP A 149 4.20 -3.79 -17.95
C ASP A 149 4.88 -2.45 -17.72
N THR A 150 4.09 -1.38 -17.72
CA THR A 150 4.58 0.00 -17.66
C THR A 150 4.57 0.60 -16.26
N GLY A 151 3.87 -0.03 -15.29
CA GLY A 151 3.66 0.50 -13.95
C GLY A 151 2.93 1.84 -13.91
N GLN A 152 2.25 2.20 -14.99
CA GLN A 152 1.48 3.44 -15.07
C GLN A 152 0.06 3.22 -14.54
N PRO A 153 -0.50 4.18 -13.81
CA PRO A 153 -1.91 4.15 -13.46
C PRO A 153 -2.79 4.10 -14.72
N ARG A 154 -3.75 3.19 -14.76
CA ARG A 154 -4.68 3.06 -15.88
C ARG A 154 -5.67 4.24 -15.89
N PRO A 155 -6.20 4.61 -17.07
CA PRO A 155 -7.13 5.74 -17.21
C PRO A 155 -8.34 5.64 -16.26
N GLU A 156 -8.89 4.44 -16.09
CA GLU A 156 -10.04 4.18 -15.22
C GLU A 156 -9.73 4.45 -13.74
N ALA A 157 -8.49 4.14 -13.32
CA ALA A 157 -8.02 4.46 -11.98
C ALA A 157 -7.92 5.97 -11.78
N LEU A 158 -7.37 6.68 -12.76
CA LEU A 158 -7.25 8.14 -12.71
C LEU A 158 -8.62 8.82 -12.68
N GLU A 159 -9.57 8.33 -13.46
CA GLU A 159 -10.94 8.85 -13.49
C GLU A 159 -11.63 8.64 -12.14
N ARG A 160 -11.59 7.43 -11.59
CA ARG A 160 -12.17 7.08 -10.29
C ARG A 160 -11.62 7.95 -9.15
N MET A 161 -10.35 8.33 -9.25
CA MET A 161 -9.67 9.16 -8.24
C MET A 161 -9.72 10.67 -8.52
N GLY A 162 -10.33 11.11 -9.64
CA GLY A 162 -10.37 12.52 -10.03
C GLY A 162 -9.00 13.08 -10.42
N LEU A 163 -8.12 12.25 -10.99
CA LEU A 163 -6.75 12.60 -11.39
C LEU A 163 -6.55 12.71 -12.91
N THR A 164 -7.61 12.72 -13.70
CA THR A 164 -7.56 12.77 -15.17
C THR A 164 -6.85 14.00 -15.72
N GLY A 165 -6.81 15.11 -14.99
CA GLY A 165 -6.08 16.33 -15.35
C GLY A 165 -4.57 16.26 -15.11
N PHE A 166 -4.09 15.21 -14.45
CA PHE A 166 -2.68 15.06 -14.16
C PHE A 166 -1.97 14.42 -15.35
N LYS A 167 -1.46 15.25 -16.26
CA LYS A 167 -0.66 14.76 -17.38
C LYS A 167 0.77 14.54 -16.92
N VAL A 168 1.21 13.27 -16.99
CA VAL A 168 2.64 12.96 -16.96
C VAL A 168 3.22 13.47 -18.26
N GLY A 169 3.65 14.72 -18.29
CA GLY A 169 4.35 15.28 -19.44
C GLY A 169 5.71 14.60 -19.57
N LYS A 170 6.06 14.14 -20.78
CA LYS A 170 7.45 13.84 -21.10
C LYS A 170 8.18 15.19 -21.06
N SER A 171 9.13 15.32 -20.12
CA SER A 171 10.12 16.39 -20.16
C SER A 171 11.06 16.20 -21.32
#